data_efdda14d7a6039e09f9c2f161d4c60e6
#
_entry.id   efdda14d7a6039e09f9c2f161d4c60e6
#
_cell.length_a   1.000
_cell.length_b   1.000
_cell.length_c   1.000
_cell.angle_alpha   90.00
_cell.angle_beta   90.00
_cell.angle_gamma   90.00
#
_symmetry.space_group_name_H-M   'P 1'
#
loop_
_entity.id
_entity.type
_entity.pdbx_description
1 polymer ?
#
loop_
_entity_poly.entity_id
_entity_poly.type
_entity_poly.pdbx_seq_one_letter_code
_entity_poly.pdbx_strand_id
1 'polypeptide(L)'
;GWLMLGQLLIGVGCAPAFLACTVFIARHFPASRFAFLSGVGMGVGGLGLLLTGTPLAWLVQQWGWRSGFVLLAVLSALAWLLIWRRVHEPALAGPAPARERWGTAVRRYGALFMLPHTLGILLLGMVGYASFLALRGLWIGPMLIDRYAFTLVESGNMALGMSLISLFSPAFFGRIDPGPARRRAWMANFSLLVAALYLCVGLVHHATLNLALVVCIAVLSGYSVLQYSDVRSSYPPDLTGRALSVFTMAMFLGVGLV
;
A
#
# COMPACT_ATOMS: atom_id res chain seq x y z
N GLY A 1 -2.15 8.60 27.19
CA GLY A 1 -1.38 7.37 27.37
C GLY A 1 -1.98 6.12 26.74
N TRP A 2 -3.12 5.62 27.21
CA TRP A 2 -3.68 4.31 26.78
C TRP A 2 -4.03 4.24 25.27
N LEU A 3 -4.53 5.32 24.69
CA LEU A 3 -4.80 5.36 23.24
C LEU A 3 -3.52 5.23 22.40
N MET A 4 -2.42 5.86 22.80
CA MET A 4 -1.14 5.73 22.11
C MET A 4 -0.60 4.29 22.19
N LEU A 5 -0.71 3.65 23.36
CA LEU A 5 -0.33 2.25 23.51
C LEU A 5 -1.17 1.35 22.60
N GLY A 6 -2.49 1.59 22.55
CA GLY A 6 -3.39 0.88 21.65
C GLY A 6 -3.00 1.04 20.19
N GLN A 7 -2.66 2.25 19.73
CA GLN A 7 -2.21 2.50 18.36
C GLN A 7 -0.88 1.80 18.03
N LEU A 8 0.07 1.79 18.98
CA LEU A 8 1.31 1.04 18.82
C LEU A 8 1.06 -0.46 18.65
N LEU A 9 0.18 -1.04 19.48
CA LEU A 9 -0.17 -2.47 19.40
C LEU A 9 -0.87 -2.80 18.08
N ILE A 10 -1.79 -1.95 17.61
CA ILE A 10 -2.42 -2.09 16.30
C ILE A 10 -1.36 -2.03 15.20
N GLY A 11 -0.43 -1.06 15.25
CA GLY A 11 0.64 -0.93 14.27
C GLY A 11 1.52 -2.18 14.19
N VAL A 12 1.94 -2.72 15.34
CA VAL A 12 2.72 -3.95 15.41
C VAL A 12 1.93 -5.15 14.88
N GLY A 13 0.64 -5.25 15.22
CA GLY A 13 -0.22 -6.35 14.75
C GLY A 13 -0.52 -6.31 13.26
N CYS A 14 -0.68 -5.11 12.67
CA CYS A 14 -0.97 -4.93 11.24
C CYS A 14 0.29 -5.01 10.36
N ALA A 15 1.48 -4.71 10.90
CA ALA A 15 2.73 -4.65 10.14
C ALA A 15 3.02 -5.91 9.29
N PRO A 16 2.86 -7.14 9.79
CA PRO A 16 3.14 -8.34 9.00
C PRO A 16 2.04 -8.73 8.01
N ALA A 17 0.83 -8.18 8.12
CA ALA A 17 -0.34 -8.70 7.39
C ALA A 17 -0.17 -8.63 5.86
N PHE A 18 0.14 -7.45 5.31
CA PHE A 18 0.33 -7.30 3.87
C PHE A 18 1.62 -7.98 3.39
N LEU A 19 2.68 -7.93 4.19
CA LEU A 19 3.93 -8.62 3.91
C LEU A 19 3.74 -10.14 3.83
N ALA A 20 3.03 -10.73 4.78
CA ALA A 20 2.74 -12.16 4.78
C ALA A 20 1.96 -12.55 3.51
N CYS A 21 0.98 -11.74 3.10
CA CYS A 21 0.23 -11.95 1.86
C CYS A 21 1.15 -11.92 0.63
N THR A 22 2.00 -10.91 0.49
CA THR A 22 2.90 -10.78 -0.67
C THR A 22 3.97 -11.88 -0.70
N VAL A 23 4.51 -12.28 0.45
CA VAL A 23 5.46 -13.39 0.56
C VAL A 23 4.77 -14.71 0.22
N PHE A 24 3.54 -14.93 0.68
CA PHE A 24 2.75 -16.11 0.33
C PHE A 24 2.54 -16.19 -1.19
N ILE A 25 2.11 -15.11 -1.83
CA ILE A 25 1.94 -15.04 -3.28
C ILE A 25 3.28 -15.31 -3.99
N ALA A 26 4.38 -14.73 -3.50
CA ALA A 26 5.69 -14.91 -4.09
C ALA A 26 6.18 -16.36 -4.06
N ARG A 27 5.81 -17.13 -3.03
CA ARG A 27 6.21 -18.53 -2.86
C ARG A 27 5.35 -19.52 -3.61
N HIS A 28 4.03 -19.27 -3.69
CA HIS A 28 3.07 -20.26 -4.18
C HIS A 28 2.60 -20.03 -5.62
N PHE A 29 2.87 -18.85 -6.18
CA PHE A 29 2.41 -18.52 -7.53
C PHE A 29 3.58 -18.18 -8.46
N PRO A 30 3.44 -18.45 -9.78
CA PRO A 30 4.46 -18.14 -10.77
C PRO A 30 4.74 -16.62 -10.83
N ALA A 31 5.95 -16.26 -11.26
CA ALA A 31 6.38 -14.86 -11.33
C ALA A 31 5.47 -14.02 -12.25
N SER A 32 4.93 -14.61 -13.31
CA SER A 32 4.01 -13.95 -14.26
C SER A 32 2.69 -13.51 -13.64
N ARG A 33 2.22 -14.17 -12.57
CA ARG A 33 0.97 -13.81 -11.88
C ARG A 33 1.19 -12.99 -10.62
N PHE A 34 2.43 -12.82 -10.19
CA PHE A 34 2.74 -12.13 -8.93
C PHE A 34 2.23 -10.69 -8.90
N ALA A 35 2.48 -9.91 -9.96
CA ALA A 35 2.04 -8.52 -10.04
C ALA A 35 0.51 -8.40 -9.97
N PHE A 36 -0.22 -9.23 -10.73
CA PHE A 36 -1.67 -9.22 -10.73
C PHE A 36 -2.24 -9.62 -9.36
N LEU A 37 -1.77 -10.72 -8.78
CA LEU A 37 -2.27 -11.20 -7.47
C LEU A 37 -1.92 -10.24 -6.34
N SER A 38 -0.72 -9.62 -6.37
CA SER A 38 -0.36 -8.57 -5.42
C SER A 38 -1.25 -7.34 -5.59
N GLY A 39 -1.58 -6.98 -6.83
CA GLY A 39 -2.51 -5.90 -7.13
C GLY A 39 -3.93 -6.18 -6.62
N VAL A 40 -4.42 -7.41 -6.76
CA VAL A 40 -5.70 -7.84 -6.17
C VAL A 40 -5.65 -7.75 -4.65
N GLY A 41 -4.56 -8.21 -4.02
CA GLY A 41 -4.37 -8.10 -2.57
C GLY A 41 -4.37 -6.65 -2.08
N MET A 42 -3.70 -5.76 -2.79
CA MET A 42 -3.75 -4.30 -2.51
C MET A 42 -5.17 -3.74 -2.68
N GLY A 43 -5.88 -4.15 -3.74
CA GLY A 43 -7.27 -3.76 -3.97
C GLY A 43 -8.18 -4.20 -2.81
N VAL A 44 -8.11 -5.46 -2.40
CA VAL A 44 -8.88 -5.98 -1.24
C VAL A 44 -8.54 -5.18 0.03
N GLY A 45 -7.25 -4.88 0.27
CA GLY A 45 -6.84 -3.99 1.36
C GLY A 45 -7.46 -2.60 1.26
N GLY A 46 -7.63 -2.09 0.05
CA GLY A 46 -8.28 -0.80 -0.24
C GLY A 46 -9.76 -0.74 0.16
N LEU A 47 -10.47 -1.88 0.29
CA LEU A 47 -11.84 -1.92 0.83
C LEU A 47 -11.92 -1.30 2.23
N GLY A 48 -10.87 -1.46 3.04
CA GLY A 48 -10.78 -0.81 4.35
C GLY A 48 -10.92 0.72 4.25
N LEU A 49 -10.33 1.34 3.23
CA LEU A 49 -10.43 2.79 3.02
C LEU A 49 -11.85 3.25 2.69
N LEU A 50 -12.65 2.42 2.03
CA LEU A 50 -14.06 2.71 1.76
C LEU A 50 -14.88 2.64 3.06
N LEU A 51 -14.63 1.63 3.88
CA LEU A 51 -15.32 1.42 5.14
C LEU A 51 -15.01 2.49 6.19
N THR A 52 -13.82 3.11 6.13
CA THR A 52 -13.43 4.21 7.04
C THR A 52 -14.07 5.56 6.70
N GLY A 53 -14.81 5.68 5.61
CA GLY A 53 -15.58 6.86 5.25
C GLY A 53 -16.96 6.89 5.92
N THR A 54 -18.00 7.03 5.11
CA THR A 54 -19.39 7.15 5.55
C THR A 54 -19.87 6.02 6.49
N PRO A 55 -19.54 4.72 6.25
CA PRO A 55 -20.00 3.66 7.14
C PRO A 55 -19.47 3.80 8.57
N LEU A 56 -18.20 4.12 8.72
CA LEU A 56 -17.59 4.31 10.05
C LEU A 56 -18.12 5.59 10.72
N ALA A 57 -18.29 6.68 9.96
CA ALA A 57 -18.85 7.92 10.48
C ALA A 57 -20.26 7.71 11.03
N TRP A 58 -21.12 6.99 10.30
CA TRP A 58 -22.45 6.63 10.75
C TRP A 58 -22.42 5.77 12.04
N LEU A 59 -21.56 4.76 12.09
CA LEU A 59 -21.39 3.92 13.27
C LEU A 59 -21.00 4.74 14.51
N VAL A 60 -20.04 5.67 14.32
CA VAL A 60 -19.55 6.54 15.39
C VAL A 60 -20.63 7.52 15.88
N GLN A 61 -21.45 8.04 14.98
CA GLN A 61 -22.57 8.90 15.34
C GLN A 61 -23.62 8.18 16.18
N GLN A 62 -23.91 6.91 15.88
CA GLN A 62 -24.96 6.15 16.59
C GLN A 62 -24.46 5.60 17.93
N TRP A 63 -23.24 5.09 18.00
CA TRP A 63 -22.74 4.32 19.16
C TRP A 63 -21.44 4.86 19.75
N GLY A 64 -21.00 6.03 19.30
CA GLY A 64 -19.78 6.68 19.76
C GLY A 64 -18.49 6.06 19.16
N TRP A 65 -17.38 6.77 19.32
CA TRP A 65 -16.10 6.40 18.69
C TRP A 65 -15.52 5.04 19.13
N ARG A 66 -15.88 4.56 20.35
CA ARG A 66 -15.41 3.27 20.85
C ARG A 66 -15.98 2.09 20.06
N SER A 67 -17.18 2.24 19.49
CA SER A 67 -17.82 1.20 18.68
C SER A 67 -17.01 0.86 17.42
N GLY A 68 -16.35 1.85 16.81
CA GLY A 68 -15.45 1.63 15.69
C GLY A 68 -14.30 0.71 16.05
N PHE A 69 -13.66 0.90 17.21
CA PHE A 69 -12.57 0.02 17.67
C PHE A 69 -13.07 -1.38 18.02
N VAL A 70 -14.24 -1.49 18.64
CA VAL A 70 -14.88 -2.80 18.93
C VAL A 70 -15.16 -3.55 17.63
N LEU A 71 -15.74 -2.89 16.64
CA LEU A 71 -16.00 -3.50 15.33
C LEU A 71 -14.71 -4.00 14.68
N LEU A 72 -13.67 -3.18 14.66
CA LEU A 72 -12.36 -3.58 14.11
C LEU A 72 -11.74 -4.75 14.88
N ALA A 73 -11.87 -4.78 16.22
CA ALA A 73 -11.40 -5.88 17.04
C ALA A 73 -12.14 -7.20 16.73
N VAL A 74 -13.45 -7.14 16.57
CA VAL A 74 -14.27 -8.31 16.19
C VAL A 74 -13.90 -8.81 14.80
N LEU A 75 -13.79 -7.92 13.81
CA LEU A 75 -13.38 -8.28 12.45
C LEU A 75 -11.97 -8.89 12.42
N SER A 76 -11.04 -8.33 13.18
CA SER A 76 -9.67 -8.88 13.30
C SER A 76 -9.66 -10.26 13.96
N ALA A 77 -10.46 -10.47 15.00
CA ALA A 77 -10.59 -11.77 15.66
C ALA A 77 -11.21 -12.83 14.73
N LEU A 78 -12.23 -12.46 13.96
CA LEU A 78 -12.83 -13.32 12.94
C LEU A 78 -11.84 -13.67 11.84
N ALA A 79 -11.09 -12.69 11.33
CA ALA A 79 -10.04 -12.91 10.33
C ALA A 79 -8.96 -13.85 10.86
N TRP A 80 -8.50 -13.63 12.10
CA TRP A 80 -7.54 -14.52 12.77
C TRP A 80 -8.07 -15.96 12.88
N LEU A 81 -9.32 -16.13 13.32
CA LEU A 81 -9.96 -17.43 13.45
C LEU A 81 -10.09 -18.16 12.10
N LEU A 82 -10.45 -17.43 11.03
CA LEU A 82 -10.55 -17.97 9.67
C LEU A 82 -9.18 -18.39 9.15
N ILE A 83 -8.15 -17.59 9.34
CA ILE A 83 -6.78 -17.92 8.96
C ILE A 83 -6.33 -19.18 9.71
N TRP A 84 -6.51 -19.22 11.03
CA TRP A 84 -6.13 -20.35 11.86
C TRP A 84 -6.81 -21.66 11.44
N ARG A 85 -8.09 -21.59 11.03
CA ARG A 85 -8.86 -22.77 10.63
C ARG A 85 -8.65 -23.21 9.18
N ARG A 86 -8.35 -22.27 8.28
CA ARG A 86 -8.37 -22.53 6.82
C ARG A 86 -7.01 -22.48 6.18
N VAL A 87 -6.07 -21.72 6.71
CA VAL A 87 -4.74 -21.59 6.13
C VAL A 87 -3.81 -22.61 6.79
N HIS A 88 -3.51 -23.66 6.02
CA HIS A 88 -2.49 -24.63 6.40
C HIS A 88 -1.24 -24.33 5.55
N GLU A 89 -0.09 -24.15 6.20
CA GLU A 89 1.15 -24.07 5.43
C GLU A 89 1.41 -25.43 4.77
N PRO A 90 1.55 -25.46 3.44
CA PRO A 90 1.97 -26.70 2.78
C PRO A 90 3.31 -27.11 3.39
N ALA A 91 3.45 -28.41 3.68
CA ALA A 91 4.74 -28.95 4.12
C ALA A 91 5.80 -28.54 3.10
N LEU A 92 6.80 -27.77 3.52
CA LEU A 92 7.93 -27.44 2.68
C LEU A 92 8.55 -28.76 2.22
N ALA A 93 8.62 -28.98 0.90
CA ALA A 93 9.32 -30.11 0.33
C ALA A 93 10.83 -29.88 0.58
N GLY A 94 11.34 -30.36 1.71
CA GLY A 94 12.72 -30.22 2.12
C GLY A 94 12.89 -30.06 3.64
N PRO A 95 14.10 -30.21 4.16
CA PRO A 95 14.38 -29.99 5.57
C PRO A 95 14.02 -28.56 5.96
N ALA A 96 13.32 -28.40 7.10
CA ALA A 96 12.96 -27.08 7.64
C ALA A 96 14.21 -26.18 7.68
N PRO A 97 14.13 -24.94 7.16
CA PRO A 97 15.29 -24.06 7.17
C PRO A 97 15.79 -23.89 8.61
N ALA A 98 17.08 -24.15 8.82
CA ALA A 98 17.70 -24.04 10.13
C ALA A 98 17.40 -22.67 10.74
N ARG A 99 17.04 -22.65 12.01
CA ARG A 99 16.68 -21.41 12.75
C ARG A 99 17.87 -20.45 12.67
N GLU A 100 17.71 -19.39 11.90
CA GLU A 100 18.77 -18.42 11.66
C GLU A 100 19.11 -17.67 12.95
N ARG A 101 20.40 -17.51 13.23
CA ARG A 101 20.87 -16.72 14.39
C ARG A 101 20.56 -15.25 14.14
N TRP A 102 20.11 -14.52 15.15
CA TRP A 102 19.77 -13.10 15.08
C TRP A 102 20.86 -12.24 14.41
N GLY A 103 22.12 -12.48 14.77
CA GLY A 103 23.24 -11.75 14.16
C GLY A 103 23.38 -11.99 12.66
N THR A 104 23.12 -13.21 12.19
CA THR A 104 23.11 -13.53 10.75
C THR A 104 21.93 -12.86 10.05
N ALA A 105 20.75 -12.84 10.68
CA ALA A 105 19.58 -12.16 10.14
C ALA A 105 19.85 -10.66 9.96
N VAL A 106 20.35 -9.97 11.00
CA VAL A 106 20.70 -8.54 10.95
C VAL A 106 21.74 -8.25 9.86
N ARG A 107 22.80 -9.07 9.78
CA ARG A 107 23.83 -8.92 8.75
C ARG A 107 23.26 -9.07 7.33
N ARG A 108 22.32 -10.00 7.11
CA ARG A 108 21.66 -10.18 5.81
C ARG A 108 20.74 -9.03 5.47
N TYR A 109 20.07 -8.40 6.45
CA TYR A 109 19.33 -7.14 6.23
C TYR A 109 20.30 -6.02 5.84
N GLY A 110 21.42 -5.88 6.54
CA GLY A 110 22.47 -4.91 6.19
C GLY A 110 23.04 -5.10 4.78
N ALA A 111 23.22 -6.34 4.36
CA ALA A 111 23.70 -6.67 3.01
C ALA A 111 22.77 -6.19 1.89
N LEU A 112 21.46 -6.07 2.14
CA LEU A 112 20.50 -5.52 1.16
C LEU A 112 20.83 -4.06 0.83
N PHE A 113 21.22 -3.25 1.83
CA PHE A 113 21.56 -1.84 1.64
C PHE A 113 22.89 -1.62 0.91
N MET A 114 23.73 -2.65 0.82
CA MET A 114 24.97 -2.60 0.03
C MET A 114 24.73 -2.80 -1.48
N LEU A 115 23.53 -3.23 -1.86
CA LEU A 115 23.17 -3.37 -3.27
C LEU A 115 22.80 -2.01 -3.87
N PRO A 116 23.41 -1.59 -4.99
CA PRO A 116 23.27 -0.22 -5.51
C PRO A 116 21.84 0.15 -5.91
N HIS A 117 21.01 -0.83 -6.25
CA HIS A 117 19.62 -0.60 -6.66
C HIS A 117 18.64 -0.50 -5.46
N THR A 118 19.03 -0.97 -4.28
CA THR A 118 18.14 -1.00 -3.11
C THR A 118 17.68 0.38 -2.70
N LEU A 119 18.58 1.35 -2.59
CA LEU A 119 18.23 2.70 -2.18
C LEU A 119 17.23 3.35 -3.14
N GLY A 120 17.43 3.20 -4.45
CA GLY A 120 16.51 3.74 -5.46
C GLY A 120 15.09 3.12 -5.36
N ILE A 121 15.02 1.81 -5.14
CA ILE A 121 13.75 1.10 -4.94
C ILE A 121 13.03 1.60 -3.69
N LEU A 122 13.75 1.77 -2.57
CA LEU A 122 13.19 2.22 -1.31
C LEU A 122 12.69 3.66 -1.38
N LEU A 123 13.49 4.57 -1.95
CA LEU A 123 13.12 5.97 -2.13
C LEU A 123 11.89 6.13 -3.03
N LEU A 124 11.84 5.39 -4.14
CA LEU A 124 10.69 5.42 -5.03
C LEU A 124 9.42 4.91 -4.33
N GLY A 125 9.52 3.81 -3.57
CA GLY A 125 8.42 3.28 -2.79
C GLY A 125 7.92 4.24 -1.71
N MET A 126 8.86 4.84 -0.98
CA MET A 126 8.59 5.80 0.08
C MET A 126 7.82 7.02 -0.46
N VAL A 127 8.34 7.66 -1.50
CA VAL A 127 7.74 8.87 -2.07
C VAL A 127 6.44 8.57 -2.79
N GLY A 128 6.39 7.50 -3.60
CA GLY A 128 5.22 7.17 -4.42
C GLY A 128 3.97 6.86 -3.58
N TYR A 129 4.12 6.09 -2.52
CA TYR A 129 3.00 5.75 -1.65
C TYR A 129 2.59 6.91 -0.75
N ALA A 130 3.56 7.60 -0.13
CA ALA A 130 3.31 8.74 0.75
C ALA A 130 2.60 9.88 0.02
N SER A 131 3.02 10.23 -1.20
CA SER A 131 2.42 11.31 -1.98
C SER A 131 0.95 11.05 -2.29
N PHE A 132 0.59 9.82 -2.68
CA PHE A 132 -0.81 9.47 -2.93
C PHE A 132 -1.65 9.53 -1.65
N LEU A 133 -1.15 8.99 -0.55
CA LEU A 133 -1.87 8.98 0.73
C LEU A 133 -2.02 10.40 1.31
N ALA A 134 -1.00 11.24 1.18
CA ALA A 134 -1.05 12.63 1.57
C ALA A 134 -2.06 13.44 0.74
N LEU A 135 -2.06 13.30 -0.58
CA LEU A 135 -3.05 13.96 -1.44
C LEU A 135 -4.47 13.58 -1.01
N ARG A 136 -4.74 12.28 -0.89
CA ARG A 136 -6.08 11.78 -0.57
C ARG A 136 -6.52 12.12 0.85
N GLY A 137 -5.61 12.00 1.82
CA GLY A 137 -5.95 12.10 3.25
C GLY A 137 -5.82 13.49 3.84
N LEU A 138 -4.89 14.30 3.33
CA LEU A 138 -4.57 15.60 3.92
C LEU A 138 -4.93 16.77 3.00
N TRP A 139 -4.64 16.66 1.70
CA TRP A 139 -4.70 17.83 0.82
C TRP A 139 -5.98 17.98 0.01
N ILE A 140 -6.69 16.88 -0.30
CA ILE A 140 -7.89 16.97 -1.15
C ILE A 140 -9.01 17.77 -0.49
N GLY A 141 -9.22 17.61 0.83
CA GLY A 141 -10.21 18.36 1.60
C GLY A 141 -9.97 19.86 1.53
N PRO A 142 -8.85 20.37 2.08
CA PRO A 142 -8.52 21.80 2.03
C PRO A 142 -8.50 22.34 0.60
N MET A 143 -7.92 21.61 -0.36
CA MET A 143 -7.88 22.07 -1.76
C MET A 143 -9.28 22.31 -2.32
N LEU A 144 -10.22 21.40 -2.12
CA LEU A 144 -11.57 21.53 -2.66
C LEU A 144 -12.40 22.54 -1.90
N ILE A 145 -12.31 22.59 -0.58
CA ILE A 145 -13.11 23.46 0.28
C ILE A 145 -12.59 24.89 0.23
N ASP A 146 -11.30 25.08 0.52
CA ASP A 146 -10.73 26.43 0.70
C ASP A 146 -10.48 27.14 -0.64
N ARG A 147 -10.11 26.37 -1.69
CA ARG A 147 -9.76 26.96 -2.99
C ARG A 147 -10.93 27.03 -3.95
N TYR A 148 -11.87 26.06 -3.90
CA TYR A 148 -12.96 25.95 -4.86
C TYR A 148 -14.34 26.06 -4.22
N ALA A 149 -14.44 26.33 -2.93
CA ALA A 149 -15.68 26.49 -2.17
C ALA A 149 -16.62 25.25 -2.26
N PHE A 150 -16.06 24.06 -2.39
CA PHE A 150 -16.83 22.82 -2.35
C PHE A 150 -17.34 22.57 -0.93
N THR A 151 -18.48 21.93 -0.83
CA THR A 151 -18.99 21.47 0.45
C THR A 151 -18.15 20.31 1.00
N LEU A 152 -18.24 20.07 2.31
CA LEU A 152 -17.59 18.92 2.95
C LEU A 152 -18.04 17.60 2.33
N VAL A 153 -19.32 17.49 1.95
CA VAL A 153 -19.88 16.29 1.31
C VAL A 153 -19.29 16.06 -0.08
N GLU A 154 -19.19 17.09 -0.89
CA GLU A 154 -18.59 17.00 -2.24
C GLU A 154 -17.11 16.62 -2.16
N SER A 155 -16.37 17.19 -1.22
CA SER A 155 -14.97 16.83 -0.96
C SER A 155 -14.85 15.35 -0.50
N GLY A 156 -15.74 14.91 0.38
CA GLY A 156 -15.81 13.53 0.84
C GLY A 156 -16.13 12.54 -0.31
N ASN A 157 -17.06 12.93 -1.20
CA ASN A 157 -17.40 12.12 -2.38
C ASN A 157 -16.20 11.98 -3.33
N MET A 158 -15.39 13.03 -3.47
CA MET A 158 -14.18 12.97 -4.28
C MET A 158 -13.14 12.01 -3.69
N ALA A 159 -12.91 12.09 -2.37
CA ALA A 159 -12.03 11.15 -1.66
C ALA A 159 -12.53 9.69 -1.76
N LEU A 160 -13.84 9.49 -1.73
CA LEU A 160 -14.48 8.19 -1.95
C LEU A 160 -14.23 7.69 -3.38
N GLY A 161 -14.44 8.56 -4.39
CA GLY A 161 -14.16 8.26 -5.80
C GLY A 161 -12.70 7.83 -6.02
N MET A 162 -11.74 8.57 -5.45
CA MET A 162 -10.32 8.19 -5.49
C MET A 162 -10.08 6.82 -4.87
N SER A 163 -10.75 6.51 -3.76
CA SER A 163 -10.62 5.21 -3.10
C SER A 163 -11.17 4.07 -3.94
N LEU A 164 -12.31 4.28 -4.60
CA LEU A 164 -12.88 3.31 -5.54
C LEU A 164 -11.95 3.03 -6.72
N ILE A 165 -11.37 4.07 -7.30
CA ILE A 165 -10.42 3.93 -8.39
C ILE A 165 -9.17 3.18 -7.92
N SER A 166 -8.62 3.55 -6.76
CA SER A 166 -7.42 2.91 -6.20
C SER A 166 -7.62 1.45 -5.81
N LEU A 167 -8.87 1.00 -5.67
CA LEU A 167 -9.22 -0.40 -5.43
C LEU A 167 -8.86 -1.29 -6.63
N PHE A 168 -9.14 -0.82 -7.84
CA PHE A 168 -8.98 -1.59 -9.07
C PHE A 168 -7.65 -1.32 -9.78
N SER A 169 -7.11 -0.13 -9.61
CA SER A 169 -5.91 0.33 -10.32
C SER A 169 -4.70 -0.61 -10.13
N PRO A 170 -4.33 -1.10 -8.93
CA PRO A 170 -3.19 -2.00 -8.79
C PRO A 170 -3.38 -3.34 -9.51
N ALA A 171 -4.59 -3.89 -9.52
CA ALA A 171 -4.88 -5.13 -10.24
C ALA A 171 -4.78 -4.92 -11.76
N PHE A 172 -5.24 -3.78 -12.26
CA PHE A 172 -5.09 -3.40 -13.66
C PHE A 172 -3.61 -3.31 -14.06
N PHE A 173 -2.79 -2.53 -13.33
CA PHE A 173 -1.36 -2.42 -13.59
C PHE A 173 -0.62 -3.75 -13.42
N GLY A 174 -1.03 -4.57 -12.45
CA GLY A 174 -0.48 -5.92 -12.28
C GLY A 174 -0.76 -6.84 -13.44
N ARG A 175 -1.89 -6.65 -14.16
CA ARG A 175 -2.23 -7.43 -15.34
C ARG A 175 -1.44 -7.04 -16.59
N ILE A 176 -1.09 -5.77 -16.71
CA ILE A 176 -0.34 -5.22 -17.85
C ILE A 176 1.17 -5.11 -17.57
N ASP A 177 1.68 -5.77 -16.53
CA ASP A 177 3.11 -5.76 -16.19
C ASP A 177 3.97 -6.12 -17.42
N PRO A 178 4.86 -5.23 -17.90
CA PRO A 178 5.64 -5.44 -19.11
C PRO A 178 6.79 -6.44 -18.92
N GLY A 179 6.93 -7.01 -17.72
CA GLY A 179 8.00 -7.91 -17.37
C GLY A 179 9.32 -7.22 -16.96
N PRO A 180 10.28 -7.99 -16.43
CA PRO A 180 11.48 -7.44 -15.78
C PRO A 180 12.31 -6.49 -16.66
N ALA A 181 12.41 -6.77 -17.97
CA ALA A 181 13.24 -5.99 -18.88
C ALA A 181 12.75 -4.54 -19.08
N ARG A 182 11.44 -4.31 -19.07
CA ARG A 182 10.82 -3.00 -19.35
C ARG A 182 10.21 -2.35 -18.10
N ARG A 183 10.05 -3.09 -17.02
CA ARG A 183 9.34 -2.65 -15.80
C ARG A 183 9.94 -1.38 -15.21
N ARG A 184 11.28 -1.29 -15.11
CA ARG A 184 11.95 -0.10 -14.57
C ARG A 184 11.73 1.15 -15.42
N ALA A 185 11.76 1.02 -16.74
CA ALA A 185 11.44 2.14 -17.64
C ALA A 185 9.99 2.59 -17.47
N TRP A 186 9.04 1.64 -17.33
CA TRP A 186 7.65 1.95 -17.06
C TRP A 186 7.46 2.66 -15.71
N MET A 187 8.10 2.16 -14.65
CA MET A 187 8.04 2.80 -13.33
C MET A 187 8.61 4.22 -13.37
N ALA A 188 9.74 4.44 -14.05
CA ALA A 188 10.33 5.77 -14.20
C ALA A 188 9.39 6.73 -14.96
N ASN A 189 8.81 6.28 -16.09
CA ASN A 189 7.89 7.09 -16.88
C ASN A 189 6.61 7.42 -16.11
N PHE A 190 6.01 6.44 -15.42
CA PHE A 190 4.83 6.69 -14.59
C PHE A 190 5.14 7.59 -13.39
N SER A 191 6.29 7.44 -12.76
CA SER A 191 6.71 8.33 -11.68
C SER A 191 6.88 9.77 -12.15
N LEU A 192 7.50 9.97 -13.32
CA LEU A 192 7.65 11.29 -13.92
C LEU A 192 6.30 11.88 -14.31
N LEU A 193 5.43 11.09 -14.91
CA LEU A 193 4.07 11.51 -15.27
C LEU A 193 3.27 11.92 -14.02
N VAL A 194 3.31 11.12 -12.96
CA VAL A 194 2.64 11.43 -11.70
C VAL A 194 3.21 12.70 -11.08
N ALA A 195 4.54 12.89 -11.09
CA ALA A 195 5.18 14.12 -10.63
C ALA A 195 4.72 15.35 -11.43
N ALA A 196 4.62 15.23 -12.75
CA ALA A 196 4.08 16.30 -13.61
C ALA A 196 2.62 16.60 -13.29
N LEU A 197 1.78 15.57 -13.04
CA LEU A 197 0.38 15.76 -12.64
C LEU A 197 0.28 16.48 -11.28
N TYR A 198 1.11 16.15 -10.29
CA TYR A 198 1.16 16.90 -9.03
C TYR A 198 1.54 18.36 -9.23
N LEU A 199 2.53 18.61 -10.08
CA LEU A 199 2.90 20.00 -10.43
C LEU A 199 1.74 20.73 -11.10
N CYS A 200 1.03 20.10 -12.03
CA CYS A 200 -0.16 20.66 -12.67
C CYS A 200 -1.27 20.96 -11.66
N VAL A 201 -1.54 20.06 -10.70
CA VAL A 201 -2.52 20.31 -9.62
C VAL A 201 -2.15 21.55 -8.81
N GLY A 202 -0.86 21.78 -8.55
CA GLY A 202 -0.39 22.97 -7.86
C GLY A 202 -0.57 24.26 -8.66
N LEU A 203 -0.32 24.23 -9.98
CA LEU A 203 -0.33 25.40 -10.86
C LEU A 203 -1.71 25.74 -11.41
N VAL A 204 -2.55 24.75 -11.64
CA VAL A 204 -3.88 24.95 -12.23
C VAL A 204 -4.85 25.51 -11.20
N HIS A 205 -5.65 26.53 -11.59
CA HIS A 205 -6.64 27.19 -10.76
C HIS A 205 -8.09 26.94 -11.21
N HIS A 206 -8.31 25.96 -12.05
CA HIS A 206 -9.62 25.60 -12.58
C HIS A 206 -10.13 24.32 -11.90
N ALA A 207 -11.28 24.38 -11.21
CA ALA A 207 -11.80 23.28 -10.40
C ALA A 207 -11.95 21.96 -11.18
N THR A 208 -12.66 22.00 -12.33
CA THR A 208 -12.91 20.78 -13.13
C THR A 208 -11.62 20.15 -13.63
N LEU A 209 -10.64 20.96 -14.04
CA LEU A 209 -9.36 20.45 -14.51
C LEU A 209 -8.57 19.82 -13.36
N ASN A 210 -8.56 20.44 -12.17
CA ASN A 210 -7.92 19.86 -11.00
C ASN A 210 -8.58 18.54 -10.55
N LEU A 211 -9.91 18.45 -10.61
CA LEU A 211 -10.60 17.19 -10.37
C LEU A 211 -10.17 16.10 -11.36
N ALA A 212 -10.07 16.43 -12.64
CA ALA A 212 -9.59 15.48 -13.65
C ALA A 212 -8.14 15.04 -13.39
N LEU A 213 -7.24 15.95 -13.03
CA LEU A 213 -5.86 15.64 -12.68
C LEU A 213 -5.77 14.72 -11.47
N VAL A 214 -6.55 14.97 -10.42
CA VAL A 214 -6.62 14.15 -9.21
C VAL A 214 -7.14 12.74 -9.53
N VAL A 215 -8.16 12.63 -10.40
CA VAL A 215 -8.64 11.32 -10.88
C VAL A 215 -7.54 10.59 -11.67
N CYS A 216 -6.82 11.28 -12.54
CA CYS A 216 -5.67 10.70 -13.25
C CYS A 216 -4.59 10.19 -12.30
N ILE A 217 -4.27 10.95 -11.24
CA ILE A 217 -3.32 10.51 -10.20
C ILE A 217 -3.84 9.25 -9.50
N ALA A 218 -5.14 9.18 -9.17
CA ALA A 218 -5.73 8.01 -8.54
C ALA A 218 -5.66 6.77 -9.45
N VAL A 219 -5.94 6.92 -10.74
CA VAL A 219 -5.79 5.83 -11.72
C VAL A 219 -4.34 5.37 -11.82
N LEU A 220 -3.40 6.30 -11.89
CA LEU A 220 -1.99 5.97 -12.02
C LEU A 220 -1.36 5.43 -10.74
N SER A 221 -1.92 5.72 -9.55
CA SER A 221 -1.36 5.27 -8.26
C SER A 221 -1.11 3.76 -8.19
N GLY A 222 -1.89 2.97 -8.95
CA GLY A 222 -1.76 1.52 -9.01
C GLY A 222 -0.47 1.00 -9.62
N TYR A 223 0.31 1.85 -10.36
CA TYR A 223 1.61 1.41 -10.87
C TYR A 223 2.57 0.98 -9.75
N SER A 224 2.31 1.39 -8.52
CA SER A 224 3.09 0.98 -7.34
C SER A 224 3.17 -0.54 -7.16
N VAL A 225 2.22 -1.32 -7.68
CA VAL A 225 2.29 -2.79 -7.67
C VAL A 225 3.49 -3.31 -8.47
N LEU A 226 3.92 -2.60 -9.50
CA LEU A 226 5.10 -2.95 -10.31
C LEU A 226 6.39 -2.87 -9.47
N GLN A 227 6.42 -2.01 -8.45
CA GLN A 227 7.56 -1.90 -7.52
C GLN A 227 7.71 -3.20 -6.71
N TYR A 228 6.62 -3.83 -6.25
CA TYR A 228 6.66 -5.14 -5.59
C TYR A 228 7.20 -6.23 -6.53
N SER A 229 6.80 -6.17 -7.79
CA SER A 229 7.28 -7.11 -8.82
C SER A 229 8.75 -6.88 -9.16
N ASP A 230 9.22 -5.62 -9.16
CA ASP A 230 10.64 -5.29 -9.35
C ASP A 230 11.47 -5.79 -8.17
N VAL A 231 11.04 -5.57 -6.94
CA VAL A 231 11.67 -6.13 -5.74
C VAL A 231 11.80 -7.65 -5.86
N ARG A 232 10.69 -8.34 -6.20
CA ARG A 232 10.74 -9.81 -6.37
C ARG A 232 11.77 -10.27 -7.41
N SER A 233 11.92 -9.55 -8.52
CA SER A 233 12.82 -9.93 -9.62
C SER A 233 14.25 -9.45 -9.45
N SER A 234 14.49 -8.49 -8.56
CA SER A 234 15.82 -7.87 -8.35
C SER A 234 16.65 -8.54 -7.27
N TYR A 235 16.05 -9.40 -6.47
CA TYR A 235 16.73 -10.07 -5.35
C TYR A 235 16.67 -11.60 -5.50
N PRO A 236 17.69 -12.31 -5.01
CA PRO A 236 17.68 -13.76 -4.93
C PRO A 236 16.48 -14.29 -4.13
N PRO A 237 15.96 -15.50 -4.45
CA PRO A 237 14.77 -16.05 -3.80
C PRO A 237 14.85 -16.13 -2.27
N ASP A 238 16.04 -16.38 -1.71
CA ASP A 238 16.29 -16.44 -0.26
C ASP A 238 16.25 -15.06 0.42
N LEU A 239 16.47 -13.97 -0.31
CA LEU A 239 16.42 -12.59 0.16
C LEU A 239 15.11 -11.88 -0.19
N THR A 240 14.29 -12.41 -1.09
CA THR A 240 13.07 -11.74 -1.58
C THR A 240 12.12 -11.34 -0.44
N GLY A 241 11.90 -12.22 0.54
CA GLY A 241 11.03 -11.90 1.68
C GLY A 241 11.55 -10.73 2.51
N ARG A 242 12.87 -10.66 2.72
CA ARG A 242 13.52 -9.55 3.45
C ARG A 242 13.48 -8.26 2.64
N ALA A 243 13.73 -8.34 1.34
CA ALA A 243 13.66 -7.19 0.45
C ALA A 243 12.24 -6.60 0.40
N LEU A 244 11.20 -7.45 0.30
CA LEU A 244 9.80 -7.02 0.39
C LEU A 244 9.47 -6.39 1.74
N SER A 245 10.01 -6.89 2.86
CA SER A 245 9.77 -6.30 4.18
C SER A 245 10.41 -4.92 4.32
N VAL A 246 11.66 -4.75 3.87
CA VAL A 246 12.34 -3.45 3.90
C VAL A 246 11.65 -2.45 2.97
N PHE A 247 11.21 -2.89 1.79
CA PHE A 247 10.45 -2.06 0.85
C PHE A 247 9.12 -1.59 1.46
N THR A 248 8.34 -2.51 2.03
CA THR A 248 7.06 -2.18 2.69
C THR A 248 7.27 -1.22 3.86
N MET A 249 8.31 -1.45 4.67
CA MET A 249 8.67 -0.55 5.77
C MET A 249 9.02 0.86 5.27
N ALA A 250 9.77 0.97 4.16
CA ALA A 250 10.10 2.26 3.56
C ALA A 250 8.84 3.01 3.07
N MET A 251 7.89 2.30 2.46
CA MET A 251 6.61 2.90 2.04
C MET A 251 5.87 3.54 3.22
N PHE A 252 5.72 2.81 4.32
CA PHE A 252 5.02 3.32 5.51
C PHE A 252 5.84 4.39 6.25
N LEU A 253 7.17 4.30 6.24
CA LEU A 253 8.03 5.36 6.78
C LEU A 253 7.80 6.67 6.01
N GLY A 254 7.69 6.62 4.69
CA GLY A 254 7.34 7.78 3.88
C GLY A 254 6.05 8.46 4.31
N VAL A 255 5.01 7.67 4.61
CA VAL A 255 3.73 8.19 5.13
C VAL A 255 3.89 8.87 6.49
N GLY A 256 4.75 8.33 7.36
CA GLY A 256 4.99 8.91 8.68
C GLY A 256 5.83 10.20 8.67
N LEU A 257 6.50 10.52 7.54
CA LEU A 257 7.32 11.72 7.38
C LEU A 257 6.56 12.89 6.73
N VAL A 258 5.40 12.66 6.16
CA VAL A 258 4.51 13.64 5.51
C VAL A 258 3.35 14.02 6.42
#